data_924acf69e656519422105a336f812cf5
#
_entry.id   924acf69e656519422105a336f812cf5
#
_cell.length_a   1.000
_cell.length_b   1.000
_cell.length_c   1.000
_cell.angle_alpha   90.00
_cell.angle_beta   90.00
_cell.angle_gamma   90.00
#
_symmetry.space_group_name_H-M   'P 1'
#
loop_
_entity.id
_entity.type
_entity.pdbx_description
1 polymer ?
#
loop_
_entity_poly.entity_id
_entity_poly.type
_entity_poly.pdbx_seq_one_letter_code
_entity_poly.pdbx_strand_id
1 'polypeptide(L)'
;MAEEKKPEAKKEAPAAAQHAQQGSILRVDSRRIDNLMNLVSEAVINKASFNQLSMQTASELSKFQSLENEFKEKLHSLFDKLPEYIEQAKEGTPATEIRKSVVQEYGDLSSIFDEYESETKNISGKFRSITQNLGTIAGDLQEGVMKIRMVPINQIFSRFPRVVRDLQRDLNKKI
;
A
#
# COMPACT_ATOMS: atom_id res chain seq x y z
N MET A 1 -0.16 76.40 55.64
CA MET A 1 0.98 76.27 54.75
C MET A 1 0.72 75.01 53.91
N ALA A 2 0.39 75.27 52.71
CA ALA A 2 0.01 74.29 51.72
C ALA A 2 1.26 73.88 50.98
N GLU A 3 1.46 72.59 50.72
CA GLU A 3 2.48 72.08 49.79
C GLU A 3 1.80 71.19 48.80
N GLU A 4 1.74 71.72 47.60
CA GLU A 4 1.25 71.05 46.40
C GLU A 4 2.18 69.85 46.01
N LYS A 5 1.65 68.66 45.83
CA LYS A 5 2.29 67.56 45.17
C LYS A 5 1.65 67.32 43.83
N LYS A 6 2.39 67.62 42.79
CA LYS A 6 2.18 67.41 41.38
C LYS A 6 2.03 65.91 41.07
N PRO A 7 1.06 65.45 40.24
CA PRO A 7 0.98 64.05 39.88
C PRO A 7 1.93 63.70 38.76
N GLU A 8 2.71 62.62 38.97
CA GLU A 8 3.57 61.99 37.98
C GLU A 8 2.78 61.30 36.88
N ALA A 9 3.15 61.61 35.65
CA ALA A 9 2.59 60.98 34.44
C ALA A 9 3.05 59.50 34.35
N LYS A 10 2.11 58.60 34.43
CA LYS A 10 2.29 57.20 34.10
C LYS A 10 2.51 57.07 32.58
N LYS A 11 3.70 56.66 32.19
CA LYS A 11 4.00 56.20 30.84
C LYS A 11 3.22 54.93 30.55
N GLU A 12 2.29 55.01 29.61
CA GLU A 12 1.65 53.86 29.01
C GLU A 12 2.70 53.10 28.19
N ALA A 13 2.92 51.82 28.53
CA ALA A 13 3.65 50.87 27.71
C ALA A 13 2.75 50.47 26.51
N PRO A 14 3.35 50.36 25.30
CA PRO A 14 2.56 49.94 24.15
C PRO A 14 2.12 48.48 24.31
N ALA A 15 0.82 48.29 24.27
CA ALA A 15 0.20 46.97 24.23
C ALA A 15 0.77 46.17 23.03
N ALA A 16 1.58 45.17 23.35
CA ALA A 16 2.00 44.19 22.37
C ALA A 16 0.75 43.55 21.74
N ALA A 17 0.59 43.80 20.47
CA ALA A 17 -0.45 43.19 19.68
C ALA A 17 -0.29 41.66 19.74
N GLN A 18 -1.09 41.02 20.52
CA GLN A 18 -1.32 39.57 20.45
C GLN A 18 -1.95 39.29 19.07
N HIS A 19 -1.10 39.00 18.12
CA HIS A 19 -1.53 38.30 16.91
C HIS A 19 -2.03 36.92 17.34
N ALA A 20 -3.31 36.87 17.74
CA ALA A 20 -4.05 35.63 17.76
C ALA A 20 -3.86 34.99 16.38
N GLN A 21 -3.13 33.90 16.32
CA GLN A 21 -3.11 32.99 15.18
C GLN A 21 -4.55 32.49 15.01
N GLN A 22 -5.32 33.23 14.22
CA GLN A 22 -6.59 32.74 13.72
C GLN A 22 -6.26 31.53 12.84
N GLY A 23 -6.35 30.34 13.45
CA GLY A 23 -6.31 29.09 12.71
C GLY A 23 -7.28 29.19 11.55
N SER A 24 -6.78 29.11 10.34
CA SER A 24 -7.59 29.14 9.13
C SER A 24 -8.57 27.97 9.19
N ILE A 25 -9.83 28.25 9.54
CA ILE A 25 -10.91 27.25 9.51
C ILE A 25 -11.19 26.95 8.04
N LEU A 26 -10.68 25.82 7.56
CA LEU A 26 -10.98 25.32 6.24
C LEU A 26 -12.38 24.68 6.28
N ARG A 27 -13.36 25.27 5.62
CA ARG A 27 -14.67 24.64 5.41
C ARG A 27 -14.52 23.62 4.28
N VAL A 28 -14.49 22.35 4.65
CA VAL A 28 -14.44 21.22 3.71
C VAL A 28 -15.86 20.70 3.49
N ASP A 29 -16.21 20.37 2.25
CA ASP A 29 -17.47 19.70 1.93
C ASP A 29 -17.45 18.27 2.54
N SER A 30 -18.49 17.95 3.34
CA SER A 30 -18.63 16.65 4.00
C SER A 30 -18.49 15.49 3.01
N ARG A 31 -19.04 15.62 1.81
CA ARG A 31 -18.97 14.59 0.76
C ARG A 31 -17.52 14.23 0.38
N ARG A 32 -16.60 15.21 0.43
CA ARG A 32 -15.18 14.97 0.13
C ARG A 32 -14.51 14.18 1.24
N ILE A 33 -14.90 14.47 2.49
CA ILE A 33 -14.41 13.72 3.65
C ILE A 33 -14.96 12.29 3.61
N ASP A 34 -16.24 12.11 3.30
CA ASP A 34 -16.86 10.79 3.18
C ASP A 34 -16.19 9.94 2.10
N ASN A 35 -15.87 10.54 0.95
CA ASN A 35 -15.12 9.85 -0.10
C ASN A 35 -13.71 9.43 0.36
N LEU A 36 -12.98 10.28 1.08
CA LEU A 36 -11.67 9.92 1.62
C LEU A 36 -11.79 8.79 2.66
N MET A 37 -12.81 8.83 3.51
CA MET A 37 -13.06 7.77 4.49
C MET A 37 -13.33 6.43 3.80
N ASN A 38 -14.06 6.42 2.69
CA ASN A 38 -14.29 5.23 1.88
C ASN A 38 -12.98 4.68 1.30
N LEU A 39 -12.14 5.56 0.72
CA LEU A 39 -10.82 5.17 0.18
C LEU A 39 -9.88 4.63 1.29
N VAL A 40 -9.91 5.22 2.48
CA VAL A 40 -9.16 4.70 3.64
C VAL A 40 -9.67 3.31 4.03
N SER A 41 -10.98 3.11 4.05
CA SER A 41 -11.58 1.80 4.35
C SER A 41 -11.16 0.75 3.32
N GLU A 42 -11.14 1.11 2.05
CA GLU A 42 -10.67 0.26 0.95
C GLU A 42 -9.18 -0.07 1.07
N ALA A 43 -8.35 0.91 1.46
CA ALA A 43 -6.93 0.69 1.76
C ALA A 43 -6.72 -0.29 2.94
N VAL A 44 -7.56 -0.23 3.97
CA VAL A 44 -7.53 -1.17 5.11
C VAL A 44 -7.88 -2.59 4.66
N ILE A 45 -8.89 -2.75 3.78
CA ILE A 45 -9.26 -4.06 3.21
C ILE A 45 -8.11 -4.62 2.37
N ASN A 46 -7.48 -3.78 1.54
CA ASN A 46 -6.30 -4.17 0.75
C ASN A 46 -5.13 -4.60 1.64
N LYS A 47 -4.88 -3.89 2.74
CA LYS A 47 -3.87 -4.29 3.74
C LYS A 47 -4.18 -5.66 4.34
N ALA A 48 -5.44 -5.95 4.65
CA ALA A 48 -5.84 -7.27 5.17
C ALA A 48 -5.58 -8.38 4.14
N SER A 49 -5.93 -8.15 2.88
CA SER A 49 -5.66 -9.06 1.77
C SER A 49 -4.16 -9.30 1.56
N PHE A 50 -3.35 -8.25 1.69
CA PHE A 50 -1.89 -8.35 1.60
C PHE A 50 -1.31 -9.21 2.74
N ASN A 51 -1.79 -9.02 3.98
CA ASN A 51 -1.38 -9.83 5.11
C ASN A 51 -1.74 -11.30 4.91
N GLN A 52 -2.95 -11.58 4.42
CA GLN A 52 -3.36 -12.95 4.10
C GLN A 52 -2.45 -13.58 3.03
N LEU A 53 -2.11 -12.82 1.98
CA LEU A 53 -1.22 -13.28 0.93
C LEU A 53 0.19 -13.55 1.46
N SER A 54 0.68 -12.73 2.37
CA SER A 54 1.97 -12.94 3.05
C SER A 54 2.00 -14.25 3.83
N MET A 55 0.92 -14.57 4.55
CA MET A 55 0.79 -15.85 5.25
C MET A 55 0.74 -17.04 4.28
N GLN A 56 0.01 -16.91 3.17
CA GLN A 56 -0.02 -17.93 2.12
C GLN A 56 1.38 -18.17 1.55
N THR A 57 2.12 -17.12 1.25
CA THR A 57 3.50 -17.22 0.74
C THR A 57 4.43 -17.95 1.72
N ALA A 58 4.31 -17.65 3.02
CA ALA A 58 5.09 -18.34 4.05
C ALA A 58 4.73 -19.84 4.12
N SER A 59 3.44 -20.17 4.01
CA SER A 59 2.98 -21.57 3.95
C SER A 59 3.52 -22.30 2.73
N GLU A 60 3.49 -21.67 1.55
CA GLU A 60 4.00 -22.25 0.31
C GLU A 60 5.52 -22.45 0.35
N LEU A 61 6.26 -21.55 0.99
CA LEU A 61 7.70 -21.74 1.22
C LEU A 61 7.99 -22.98 2.07
N SER A 62 7.18 -23.23 3.11
CA SER A 62 7.31 -24.43 3.94
C SER A 62 7.00 -25.72 3.14
N LYS A 63 5.97 -25.69 2.29
CA LYS A 63 5.68 -26.82 1.38
C LYS A 63 6.82 -27.08 0.41
N PHE A 64 7.38 -26.01 -0.17
CA PHE A 64 8.54 -26.13 -1.06
C PHE A 64 9.71 -26.84 -0.40
N GLN A 65 10.03 -26.48 0.85
CA GLN A 65 11.10 -27.15 1.60
C GLN A 65 10.82 -28.64 1.83
N SER A 66 9.56 -28.99 2.07
CA SER A 66 9.14 -30.40 2.19
C SER A 66 9.30 -31.15 0.87
N LEU A 67 8.82 -30.55 -0.24
CA LEU A 67 8.95 -31.14 -1.58
C LEU A 67 10.42 -31.27 -2.01
N GLU A 68 11.25 -30.29 -1.67
CA GLU A 68 12.69 -30.32 -1.95
C GLU A 68 13.36 -31.49 -1.23
N ASN A 69 13.01 -31.72 0.03
CA ASN A 69 13.54 -32.85 0.80
C ASN A 69 13.07 -34.20 0.22
N GLU A 70 11.78 -34.32 -0.10
CA GLU A 70 11.23 -35.52 -0.73
C GLU A 70 11.89 -35.80 -2.08
N PHE A 71 12.06 -34.78 -2.90
CA PHE A 71 12.79 -34.89 -4.18
C PHE A 71 14.21 -35.38 -3.98
N LYS A 72 14.95 -34.83 -3.02
CA LYS A 72 16.32 -35.24 -2.70
C LYS A 72 16.37 -36.68 -2.22
N GLU A 73 15.47 -37.09 -1.33
CA GLU A 73 15.41 -38.46 -0.81
C GLU A 73 15.12 -39.47 -1.93
N LYS A 74 14.13 -39.21 -2.78
CA LYS A 74 13.83 -40.07 -3.94
C LYS A 74 14.97 -40.12 -4.92
N LEU A 75 15.65 -39.00 -5.18
CA LEU A 75 16.81 -38.95 -6.07
C LEU A 75 17.99 -39.77 -5.49
N HIS A 76 18.27 -39.66 -4.19
CA HIS A 76 19.29 -40.50 -3.54
C HIS A 76 18.93 -41.97 -3.62
N SER A 77 17.68 -42.34 -3.31
CA SER A 77 17.20 -43.71 -3.44
C SER A 77 17.36 -44.27 -4.85
N LEU A 78 17.10 -43.45 -5.89
CA LEU A 78 17.32 -43.83 -7.27
C LEU A 78 18.80 -44.12 -7.54
N PHE A 79 19.70 -43.26 -7.05
CA PHE A 79 21.14 -43.48 -7.22
C PHE A 79 21.65 -44.72 -6.49
N ASP A 80 21.15 -44.98 -5.29
CA ASP A 80 21.52 -46.17 -4.49
C ASP A 80 21.04 -47.47 -5.14
N LYS A 81 19.91 -47.44 -5.85
CA LYS A 81 19.37 -48.60 -6.59
C LYS A 81 19.97 -48.79 -8.01
N LEU A 82 20.70 -47.81 -8.53
CA LEU A 82 21.31 -47.93 -9.87
C LEU A 82 22.18 -49.19 -10.04
N PRO A 83 23.04 -49.57 -9.06
CA PRO A 83 23.82 -50.81 -9.18
C PRO A 83 22.95 -52.07 -9.31
N GLU A 84 21.82 -52.12 -8.58
CA GLU A 84 20.86 -53.21 -8.65
C GLU A 84 20.21 -53.33 -10.04
N TYR A 85 19.79 -52.20 -10.62
CA TYR A 85 19.24 -52.18 -11.99
C TYR A 85 20.27 -52.61 -13.04
N ILE A 86 21.54 -52.25 -12.85
CA ILE A 86 22.65 -52.66 -13.73
C ILE A 86 22.85 -54.17 -13.63
N GLU A 87 22.78 -54.76 -12.43
CA GLU A 87 22.93 -56.18 -12.23
C GLU A 87 21.78 -56.98 -12.85
N GLN A 88 20.54 -56.52 -12.67
CA GLN A 88 19.34 -57.09 -13.32
C GLN A 88 19.49 -57.09 -14.86
N ALA A 89 20.05 -56.01 -15.43
CA ALA A 89 20.31 -55.93 -16.87
C ALA A 89 21.36 -56.96 -17.31
N LYS A 90 22.40 -57.23 -16.52
CA LYS A 90 23.44 -58.26 -16.81
C LYS A 90 22.87 -59.67 -16.71
N GLU A 91 21.92 -59.89 -15.78
CA GLU A 91 21.23 -61.18 -15.62
C GLU A 91 20.21 -61.45 -16.74
N GLY A 92 20.03 -60.52 -17.68
CA GLY A 92 19.20 -60.68 -18.86
C GLY A 92 17.76 -60.16 -18.69
N THR A 93 17.47 -59.41 -17.64
CA THR A 93 16.15 -58.73 -17.48
C THR A 93 15.95 -57.73 -18.62
N PRO A 94 14.81 -57.76 -19.34
CA PRO A 94 14.56 -56.82 -20.42
C PRO A 94 14.60 -55.37 -19.95
N ALA A 95 15.27 -54.50 -20.71
CA ALA A 95 15.37 -53.06 -20.38
C ALA A 95 14.00 -52.36 -20.25
N THR A 96 12.98 -52.88 -20.93
CA THR A 96 11.58 -52.41 -20.81
C THR A 96 10.98 -52.68 -19.46
N GLU A 97 11.36 -53.76 -18.80
CA GLU A 97 10.89 -54.16 -17.49
C GLU A 97 11.55 -53.31 -16.39
N ILE A 98 12.88 -53.14 -16.49
CA ILE A 98 13.65 -52.23 -15.60
C ILE A 98 13.12 -50.82 -15.72
N ARG A 99 12.90 -50.31 -16.93
CA ARG A 99 12.31 -48.99 -17.16
C ARG A 99 10.92 -48.86 -16.49
N LYS A 100 10.10 -49.89 -16.60
CA LYS A 100 8.75 -49.88 -15.98
C LYS A 100 8.87 -49.76 -14.46
N SER A 101 9.77 -50.49 -13.84
CA SER A 101 10.02 -50.43 -12.39
C SER A 101 10.51 -49.05 -11.97
N VAL A 102 11.48 -48.48 -12.69
CA VAL A 102 11.98 -47.12 -12.44
C VAL A 102 10.86 -46.06 -12.56
N VAL A 103 10.07 -46.14 -13.63
CA VAL A 103 8.97 -45.17 -13.82
C VAL A 103 7.87 -45.35 -12.77
N GLN A 104 7.60 -46.58 -12.35
CA GLN A 104 6.61 -46.84 -11.30
C GLN A 104 7.04 -46.29 -9.95
N GLU A 105 8.32 -46.35 -9.61
CA GLU A 105 8.86 -45.94 -8.32
C GLU A 105 9.24 -44.44 -8.28
N TYR A 106 9.74 -43.91 -9.40
CA TYR A 106 10.31 -42.54 -9.44
C TYR A 106 9.64 -41.63 -10.51
N GLY A 107 8.57 -42.08 -11.14
CA GLY A 107 7.93 -41.32 -12.23
C GLY A 107 7.32 -39.99 -11.77
N ASP A 108 6.90 -39.92 -10.52
CA ASP A 108 6.36 -38.72 -9.90
C ASP A 108 7.40 -37.60 -9.68
N LEU A 109 8.69 -37.91 -9.70
CA LEU A 109 9.75 -36.90 -9.64
C LEU A 109 9.64 -35.84 -10.73
N SER A 110 9.09 -36.20 -11.90
CA SER A 110 8.92 -35.28 -13.02
C SER A 110 7.82 -34.24 -12.80
N SER A 111 6.88 -34.50 -11.91
CA SER A 111 5.70 -33.68 -11.64
C SER A 111 5.58 -33.21 -10.18
N ILE A 112 6.58 -33.55 -9.34
CA ILE A 112 6.54 -33.27 -7.91
C ILE A 112 6.36 -31.78 -7.57
N PHE A 113 6.79 -30.90 -8.46
CA PHE A 113 6.70 -29.45 -8.30
C PHE A 113 5.52 -28.80 -9.03
N ASP A 114 4.73 -29.54 -9.81
CA ASP A 114 3.68 -28.97 -10.67
C ASP A 114 2.62 -28.22 -9.86
N GLU A 115 2.18 -28.81 -8.74
CA GLU A 115 1.21 -28.20 -7.84
C GLU A 115 1.79 -26.91 -7.21
N TYR A 116 3.02 -26.96 -6.74
CA TYR A 116 3.71 -25.81 -6.15
C TYR A 116 3.87 -24.69 -7.18
N GLU A 117 4.24 -25.01 -8.42
CA GLU A 117 4.35 -24.02 -9.49
C GLU A 117 3.00 -23.34 -9.77
N SER A 118 1.91 -24.12 -9.81
CA SER A 118 0.56 -23.61 -10.01
C SER A 118 0.13 -22.66 -8.90
N GLU A 119 0.34 -23.05 -7.64
CA GLU A 119 0.00 -22.20 -6.49
C GLU A 119 0.86 -20.92 -6.43
N THR A 120 2.15 -21.04 -6.74
CA THR A 120 3.05 -19.87 -6.80
C THR A 120 2.61 -18.88 -7.88
N LYS A 121 2.17 -19.36 -9.04
CA LYS A 121 1.60 -18.50 -10.10
C LYS A 121 0.31 -17.80 -9.62
N ASN A 122 -0.56 -18.52 -8.92
CA ASN A 122 -1.79 -17.98 -8.34
C ASN A 122 -1.50 -16.86 -7.33
N ILE A 123 -0.56 -17.11 -6.40
CA ILE A 123 -0.09 -16.13 -5.41
C ILE A 123 0.46 -14.88 -6.11
N SER A 124 1.30 -15.07 -7.11
CA SER A 124 1.88 -13.97 -7.90
C SER A 124 0.81 -13.14 -8.61
N GLY A 125 -0.22 -13.78 -9.16
CA GLY A 125 -1.38 -13.12 -9.76
C GLY A 125 -2.15 -12.26 -8.75
N LYS A 126 -2.46 -12.81 -7.58
CA LYS A 126 -3.11 -12.10 -6.47
C LYS A 126 -2.27 -10.91 -6.01
N PHE A 127 -0.97 -11.09 -5.85
CA PHE A 127 -0.04 -10.03 -5.45
C PHE A 127 -0.10 -8.85 -6.43
N ARG A 128 -0.05 -9.15 -7.74
CA ARG A 128 -0.16 -8.12 -8.79
C ARG A 128 -1.47 -7.35 -8.70
N SER A 129 -2.59 -8.05 -8.53
CA SER A 129 -3.92 -7.44 -8.40
C SER A 129 -4.01 -6.52 -7.19
N ILE A 130 -3.56 -6.97 -6.01
CA ILE A 130 -3.55 -6.17 -4.78
C ILE A 130 -2.68 -4.92 -4.94
N THR A 131 -1.51 -5.05 -5.58
CA THR A 131 -0.60 -3.93 -5.83
C THR A 131 -1.21 -2.89 -6.77
N GLN A 132 -1.89 -3.33 -7.84
CA GLN A 132 -2.59 -2.42 -8.75
C GLN A 132 -3.72 -1.67 -8.04
N ASN A 133 -4.55 -2.36 -7.27
CA ASN A 133 -5.63 -1.73 -6.50
C ASN A 133 -5.07 -0.72 -5.49
N LEU A 134 -4.00 -1.05 -4.80
CA LEU A 134 -3.35 -0.14 -3.86
C LEU A 134 -2.82 1.12 -4.57
N GLY A 135 -2.27 0.97 -5.77
CA GLY A 135 -1.84 2.09 -6.62
C GLY A 135 -3.00 3.02 -6.98
N THR A 136 -4.15 2.47 -7.36
CA THR A 136 -5.37 3.23 -7.65
C THR A 136 -5.86 3.98 -6.42
N ILE A 137 -6.01 3.28 -5.28
CA ILE A 137 -6.45 3.89 -4.01
C ILE A 137 -5.51 5.02 -3.59
N ALA A 138 -4.20 4.83 -3.70
CA ALA A 138 -3.21 5.86 -3.36
C ALA A 138 -3.34 7.09 -4.27
N GLY A 139 -3.55 6.90 -5.57
CA GLY A 139 -3.81 7.98 -6.53
C GLY A 139 -5.07 8.76 -6.20
N ASP A 140 -6.17 8.06 -5.94
CA ASP A 140 -7.46 8.66 -5.61
C ASP A 140 -7.42 9.39 -4.26
N LEU A 141 -6.70 8.86 -3.27
CA LEU A 141 -6.45 9.53 -2.00
C LEU A 141 -5.66 10.82 -2.22
N GLN A 142 -4.59 10.79 -3.02
CA GLN A 142 -3.80 11.97 -3.33
C GLN A 142 -4.66 13.04 -4.03
N GLU A 143 -5.46 12.65 -5.02
CA GLU A 143 -6.37 13.57 -5.70
C GLU A 143 -7.43 14.13 -4.76
N GLY A 144 -8.03 13.29 -3.91
CA GLY A 144 -9.01 13.68 -2.89
C GLY A 144 -8.45 14.71 -1.91
N VAL A 145 -7.24 14.49 -1.40
CA VAL A 145 -6.54 15.42 -0.50
C VAL A 145 -6.24 16.74 -1.23
N MET A 146 -5.79 16.69 -2.48
CA MET A 146 -5.57 17.90 -3.29
C MET A 146 -6.87 18.69 -3.47
N LYS A 147 -7.98 18.04 -3.78
CA LYS A 147 -9.30 18.66 -3.92
C LYS A 147 -9.80 19.34 -2.62
N ILE A 148 -9.46 18.77 -1.46
CA ILE A 148 -9.76 19.39 -0.16
C ILE A 148 -8.98 20.69 0.03
N ARG A 149 -7.69 20.68 -0.36
CA ARG A 149 -6.82 21.86 -0.22
C ARG A 149 -7.18 22.98 -1.20
N MET A 150 -7.79 22.65 -2.35
CA MET A 150 -8.19 23.64 -3.34
C MET A 150 -9.41 24.43 -2.88
N VAL A 151 -9.24 25.72 -2.64
CA VAL A 151 -10.33 26.66 -2.41
C VAL A 151 -10.92 27.06 -3.78
N PRO A 152 -12.26 26.98 -3.97
CA PRO A 152 -12.87 27.42 -5.23
C PRO A 152 -12.55 28.89 -5.51
N ILE A 153 -12.02 29.18 -6.68
CA ILE A 153 -11.66 30.54 -7.13
C ILE A 153 -12.86 31.49 -6.97
N ASN A 154 -14.08 31.01 -7.16
CA ASN A 154 -15.31 31.77 -6.95
C ASN A 154 -15.42 32.43 -5.56
N GLN A 155 -14.88 31.80 -4.52
CA GLN A 155 -14.90 32.40 -3.16
C GLN A 155 -13.94 33.60 -3.05
N ILE A 156 -12.88 33.59 -3.83
CA ILE A 156 -11.94 34.71 -3.91
C ILE A 156 -12.56 35.84 -4.74
N PHE A 157 -13.09 35.53 -5.91
CA PHE A 157 -13.70 36.49 -6.81
C PHE A 157 -14.99 37.12 -6.25
N SER A 158 -15.75 36.42 -5.42
CA SER A 158 -16.95 37.02 -4.77
C SER A 158 -16.62 38.16 -3.81
N ARG A 159 -15.38 38.29 -3.38
CA ARG A 159 -14.95 39.43 -2.53
C ARG A 159 -14.47 40.63 -3.35
N PHE A 160 -14.11 40.43 -4.64
CA PHE A 160 -13.62 41.49 -5.51
C PHE A 160 -14.61 42.68 -5.70
N PRO A 161 -15.91 42.45 -5.91
CA PRO A 161 -16.86 43.57 -6.09
C PRO A 161 -16.88 44.52 -4.89
N ARG A 162 -16.62 44.02 -3.68
CA ARG A 162 -16.54 44.87 -2.47
C ARG A 162 -15.23 45.67 -2.48
N VAL A 163 -14.11 45.03 -2.76
CA VAL A 163 -12.80 45.71 -2.84
C VAL A 163 -12.78 46.77 -3.93
N VAL A 164 -13.35 46.46 -5.11
CA VAL A 164 -13.47 47.42 -6.21
C VAL A 164 -14.32 48.62 -5.78
N ARG A 165 -15.43 48.41 -5.07
CA ARG A 165 -16.31 49.48 -4.58
C ARG A 165 -15.63 50.35 -3.53
N ASP A 166 -14.85 49.77 -2.66
CA ASP A 166 -14.08 50.50 -1.65
C ASP A 166 -13.00 51.36 -2.33
N LEU A 167 -12.29 50.81 -3.32
CA LEU A 167 -11.31 51.53 -4.12
C LEU A 167 -11.94 52.67 -4.95
N GLN A 168 -13.14 52.48 -5.52
CA GLN A 168 -13.89 53.52 -6.22
C GLN A 168 -14.17 54.71 -5.29
N ARG A 169 -14.53 54.40 -4.04
CA ARG A 169 -14.82 55.46 -3.04
C ARG A 169 -13.56 56.21 -2.66
N ASP A 170 -12.46 55.52 -2.39
CA ASP A 170 -11.20 56.08 -1.94
C ASP A 170 -10.51 56.90 -3.03
N LEU A 171 -10.61 56.46 -4.28
CA LEU A 171 -9.98 57.11 -5.43
C LEU A 171 -10.91 58.13 -6.15
N ASN A 172 -12.16 58.24 -5.69
CA ASN A 172 -13.20 59.08 -6.31
C ASN A 172 -13.33 58.91 -7.82
N LYS A 173 -13.15 57.68 -8.33
CA LYS A 173 -13.23 57.32 -9.74
C LYS A 173 -14.36 56.32 -10.00
N LYS A 174 -15.15 56.56 -11.03
CA LYS A 174 -16.11 55.58 -11.57
C LYS A 174 -15.35 54.59 -12.47
N ILE A 175 -15.37 53.30 -12.10
CA ILE A 175 -14.87 52.20 -12.93
C ILE A 175 -16.05 51.36 -13.35
#